data_ffd85268cafe6b51d25b3bed9605967d
#
_entry.id   ffd85268cafe6b51d25b3bed9605967d
#
_cell.length_a   1.000
_cell.length_b   1.000
_cell.length_c   1.000
_cell.angle_alpha   90.00
_cell.angle_beta   90.00
_cell.angle_gamma   90.00
#
_symmetry.space_group_name_H-M   'P 1'
#
loop_
_entity.id
_entity.type
_entity.pdbx_description
1 polymer ?
#
loop_
_entity_poly.entity_id
_entity_poly.type
_entity_poly.pdbx_seq_one_letter_code
_entity_poly.pdbx_strand_id
1 'polypeptide(L)'
;MRVNTDAVLLGAWMEIPMQDNISMLDIGTGTGVIALMAAQRVSNKLSGVKIDAVEIDKDACKDAELNFSNAPWDGLHPNLYNTSIQDFTEWEPQKKYDLIFSNPPYFIDSLKNPNQAKSVARHSDTLSQGDLLLCVGKLLKPGGKFAVVLPKTEGEELLRKIDFLFNSAIGKQICVLSAKRVCKVKTTERKEPKRYLMEFEYNVATEREN
;
A
#
# COMPACT_ATOMS: atom_id res chain seq x y z
N MET A 1 1.67 -5.28 -18.39
CA MET A 1 2.82 -5.25 -17.41
C MET A 1 3.19 -6.68 -17.03
N ARG A 2 4.42 -6.97 -16.61
CA ARG A 2 4.81 -8.32 -16.18
C ARG A 2 4.61 -8.48 -14.67
N VAL A 3 4.14 -9.67 -14.23
CA VAL A 3 4.15 -10.05 -12.80
C VAL A 3 5.59 -9.98 -12.30
N ASN A 4 5.83 -9.21 -11.24
CA ASN A 4 7.16 -9.10 -10.65
C ASN A 4 7.26 -9.89 -9.33
N THR A 5 8.47 -10.28 -8.99
CA THR A 5 8.76 -11.08 -7.79
C THR A 5 8.36 -10.33 -6.50
N ASP A 6 8.52 -9.00 -6.48
CA ASP A 6 8.23 -8.18 -5.30
C ASP A 6 6.74 -8.23 -4.95
N ALA A 7 5.84 -8.15 -5.97
CA ALA A 7 4.39 -8.28 -5.78
C ALA A 7 4.02 -9.66 -5.22
N VAL A 8 4.59 -10.73 -5.77
CA VAL A 8 4.33 -12.11 -5.29
C VAL A 8 4.83 -12.30 -3.86
N LEU A 9 6.02 -11.79 -3.54
CA LEU A 9 6.57 -11.85 -2.19
C LEU A 9 5.67 -11.13 -1.19
N LEU A 10 5.21 -9.91 -1.51
CA LEU A 10 4.32 -9.16 -0.63
C LEU A 10 2.98 -9.88 -0.46
N GLY A 11 2.35 -10.29 -1.55
CA GLY A 11 1.06 -11.00 -1.52
C GLY A 11 1.08 -12.30 -0.72
N ALA A 12 2.22 -13.01 -0.72
CA ALA A 12 2.40 -14.23 0.09
C ALA A 12 2.72 -13.93 1.56
N TRP A 13 3.50 -12.87 1.84
CA TRP A 13 4.05 -12.57 3.16
C TRP A 13 3.12 -11.74 4.05
N MET A 14 2.36 -10.79 3.48
CA MET A 14 1.51 -9.89 4.26
C MET A 14 0.49 -10.67 5.08
N GLU A 15 0.19 -10.17 6.29
CA GLU A 15 -0.81 -10.76 7.16
C GLU A 15 -2.19 -10.19 6.86
N ILE A 16 -3.12 -11.04 6.43
CA ILE A 16 -4.52 -10.67 6.23
C ILE A 16 -5.28 -10.95 7.53
N PRO A 17 -5.95 -9.94 8.13
CA PRO A 17 -6.82 -10.20 9.28
C PRO A 17 -7.92 -11.19 8.91
N MET A 18 -8.00 -12.31 9.63
CA MET A 18 -8.97 -13.39 9.37
C MET A 18 -10.28 -13.13 10.10
N GLN A 19 -11.03 -12.12 9.62
CA GLN A 19 -12.34 -11.70 10.14
C GLN A 19 -13.32 -11.43 9.00
N ASP A 20 -14.59 -11.67 9.23
CA ASP A 20 -15.64 -11.33 8.27
C ASP A 20 -15.78 -9.82 8.07
N ASN A 21 -16.33 -9.42 6.92
CA ASN A 21 -16.54 -8.02 6.52
C ASN A 21 -15.25 -7.18 6.44
N ILE A 22 -14.10 -7.83 6.19
CA ILE A 22 -12.82 -7.14 5.99
C ILE A 22 -12.84 -6.29 4.71
N SER A 23 -12.29 -5.09 4.81
CA SER A 23 -12.09 -4.18 3.67
C SER A 23 -10.59 -4.03 3.42
N MET A 24 -10.16 -4.27 2.17
CA MET A 24 -8.76 -4.21 1.76
C MET A 24 -8.57 -3.24 0.59
N LEU A 25 -7.39 -2.61 0.48
CA LEU A 25 -7.04 -1.69 -0.60
C LEU A 25 -5.65 -2.03 -1.16
N ASP A 26 -5.58 -2.22 -2.47
CA ASP A 26 -4.33 -2.35 -3.25
C ASP A 26 -3.99 -1.01 -3.91
N ILE A 27 -2.93 -0.35 -3.46
CA ILE A 27 -2.48 0.94 -4.01
C ILE A 27 -1.41 0.71 -5.08
N GLY A 28 -1.69 1.16 -6.31
CA GLY A 28 -0.83 0.91 -7.46
C GLY A 28 -0.89 -0.57 -7.86
N THR A 29 -2.11 -1.07 -8.07
CA THR A 29 -2.37 -2.52 -8.25
C THR A 29 -1.68 -3.12 -9.48
N GLY A 30 -1.31 -2.30 -10.46
CA GLY A 30 -0.71 -2.76 -11.71
C GLY A 30 -1.61 -3.73 -12.45
N THR A 31 -1.18 -4.97 -12.59
CA THR A 31 -1.97 -6.06 -13.20
C THR A 31 -2.91 -6.77 -12.21
N GLY A 32 -3.04 -6.29 -10.98
CA GLY A 32 -3.95 -6.84 -9.99
C GLY A 32 -3.40 -8.04 -9.20
N VAL A 33 -2.12 -8.36 -9.31
CA VAL A 33 -1.55 -9.60 -8.74
C VAL A 33 -1.72 -9.69 -7.23
N ILE A 34 -1.42 -8.61 -6.49
CA ILE A 34 -1.49 -8.64 -5.02
C ILE A 34 -2.95 -8.72 -4.56
N ALA A 35 -3.84 -7.94 -5.19
CA ALA A 35 -5.28 -8.00 -4.93
C ALA A 35 -5.86 -9.39 -5.17
N LEU A 36 -5.47 -10.06 -6.27
CA LEU A 36 -5.87 -11.44 -6.56
C LEU A 36 -5.32 -12.45 -5.56
N MET A 37 -4.06 -12.30 -5.13
CA MET A 37 -3.49 -13.15 -4.08
C MET A 37 -4.22 -12.95 -2.74
N ALA A 38 -4.61 -11.72 -2.42
CA ALA A 38 -5.44 -11.44 -1.25
C ALA A 38 -6.81 -12.12 -1.36
N ALA A 39 -7.49 -11.96 -2.50
CA ALA A 39 -8.77 -12.61 -2.79
C ALA A 39 -8.66 -14.14 -2.63
N GLN A 40 -7.65 -14.77 -3.24
CA GLN A 40 -7.41 -16.20 -3.13
C GLN A 40 -7.26 -16.68 -1.68
N ARG A 41 -6.52 -15.92 -0.88
CA ARG A 41 -6.22 -16.32 0.51
C ARG A 41 -7.43 -16.27 1.43
N VAL A 42 -8.44 -15.44 1.11
CA VAL A 42 -9.67 -15.27 1.91
C VAL A 42 -10.88 -15.97 1.29
N SER A 43 -10.81 -16.37 0.01
CA SER A 43 -11.88 -17.09 -0.69
C SER A 43 -12.26 -18.35 0.09
N ASN A 44 -13.56 -18.60 0.21
CA ASN A 44 -14.14 -19.74 0.96
C ASN A 44 -13.80 -19.79 2.46
N LYS A 45 -13.22 -18.72 3.03
CA LYS A 45 -12.85 -18.64 4.45
C LYS A 45 -13.56 -17.51 5.18
N LEU A 46 -13.82 -16.40 4.48
CA LEU A 46 -14.41 -15.20 5.05
C LEU A 46 -15.62 -14.76 4.22
N SER A 47 -16.61 -14.16 4.89
CA SER A 47 -17.79 -13.56 4.26
C SER A 47 -17.70 -12.03 4.28
N GLY A 48 -18.41 -11.36 3.33
CA GLY A 48 -18.50 -9.90 3.27
C GLY A 48 -17.18 -9.19 2.95
N VAL A 49 -16.21 -9.89 2.37
CA VAL A 49 -14.91 -9.31 1.99
C VAL A 49 -15.08 -8.29 0.87
N LYS A 50 -14.41 -7.14 1.01
CA LYS A 50 -14.31 -6.11 -0.01
C LYS A 50 -12.86 -5.83 -0.33
N ILE A 51 -12.52 -5.81 -1.62
CA ILE A 51 -11.18 -5.45 -2.09
C ILE A 51 -11.35 -4.33 -3.10
N ASP A 52 -10.74 -3.18 -2.82
CA ASP A 52 -10.61 -2.09 -3.77
C ASP A 52 -9.17 -2.06 -4.31
N ALA A 53 -9.01 -1.65 -5.57
CA ALA A 53 -7.73 -1.56 -6.25
C ALA A 53 -7.65 -0.22 -6.99
N VAL A 54 -6.58 0.53 -6.76
CA VAL A 54 -6.35 1.86 -7.38
C VAL A 54 -5.14 1.78 -8.28
N GLU A 55 -5.28 2.26 -9.53
CA GLU A 55 -4.20 2.31 -10.51
C GLU A 55 -4.35 3.54 -11.39
N ILE A 56 -3.25 4.29 -11.59
CA ILE A 56 -3.27 5.50 -12.41
C ILE A 56 -3.07 5.19 -13.91
N ASP A 57 -2.30 4.14 -14.22
CA ASP A 57 -2.01 3.74 -15.60
C ASP A 57 -3.20 3.00 -16.23
N LYS A 58 -3.75 3.57 -17.31
CA LYS A 58 -4.92 3.03 -18.02
C LYS A 58 -4.68 1.65 -18.64
N ASP A 59 -3.48 1.38 -19.09
CA ASP A 59 -3.19 0.08 -19.74
C ASP A 59 -2.98 -1.00 -18.67
N ALA A 60 -2.38 -0.66 -17.54
CA ALA A 60 -2.35 -1.54 -16.39
C ALA A 60 -3.76 -1.85 -15.86
N CYS A 61 -4.65 -0.85 -15.82
CA CYS A 61 -6.05 -1.06 -15.45
C CYS A 61 -6.77 -2.07 -16.36
N LYS A 62 -6.56 -2.03 -17.66
CA LYS A 62 -7.15 -3.01 -18.60
C LYS A 62 -6.69 -4.44 -18.29
N ASP A 63 -5.36 -4.59 -18.02
CA ASP A 63 -4.81 -5.88 -17.63
C ASP A 63 -5.42 -6.37 -16.30
N ALA A 64 -5.53 -5.46 -15.30
CA ALA A 64 -6.13 -5.78 -14.00
C ALA A 64 -7.62 -6.17 -14.14
N GLU A 65 -8.41 -5.42 -14.89
CA GLU A 65 -9.82 -5.70 -15.13
C GLU A 65 -10.03 -7.08 -15.76
N LEU A 66 -9.22 -7.42 -16.78
CA LEU A 66 -9.23 -8.73 -17.40
C LEU A 66 -8.88 -9.84 -16.40
N ASN A 67 -7.86 -9.61 -15.57
CA ASN A 67 -7.44 -10.58 -14.56
C ASN A 67 -8.49 -10.75 -13.47
N PHE A 68 -9.13 -9.67 -13.02
CA PHE A 68 -10.20 -9.71 -12.01
C PHE A 68 -11.43 -10.43 -12.53
N SER A 69 -11.86 -10.16 -13.78
CA SER A 69 -13.02 -10.81 -14.38
C SER A 69 -12.83 -12.32 -14.63
N ASN A 70 -11.59 -12.75 -14.82
CA ASN A 70 -11.25 -14.17 -15.01
C ASN A 70 -10.92 -14.90 -13.69
N ALA A 71 -10.98 -14.22 -12.54
CA ALA A 71 -10.68 -14.83 -11.25
C ALA A 71 -11.75 -15.87 -10.88
N PRO A 72 -11.37 -17.08 -10.40
CA PRO A 72 -12.31 -18.18 -10.18
C PRO A 72 -13.06 -18.09 -8.84
N TRP A 73 -13.11 -16.91 -8.21
CA TRP A 73 -13.75 -16.74 -6.88
C TRP A 73 -15.03 -15.93 -7.03
N ASP A 74 -16.17 -16.62 -7.12
CA ASP A 74 -17.49 -16.01 -7.27
C ASP A 74 -17.75 -14.98 -6.14
N GLY A 75 -18.17 -13.78 -6.55
CA GLY A 75 -18.52 -12.69 -5.64
C GLY A 75 -17.34 -12.01 -4.93
N LEU A 76 -16.09 -12.36 -5.28
CA LEU A 76 -14.88 -11.78 -4.68
C LEU A 76 -13.96 -11.17 -5.77
N HIS A 77 -14.53 -10.29 -6.59
CA HIS A 77 -13.77 -9.54 -7.58
C HIS A 77 -13.38 -8.18 -7.00
N PRO A 78 -12.09 -7.79 -7.09
CA PRO A 78 -11.67 -6.47 -6.66
C PRO A 78 -12.35 -5.36 -7.48
N ASN A 79 -12.79 -4.28 -6.82
CA ASN A 79 -13.28 -3.09 -7.50
C ASN A 79 -12.09 -2.25 -7.96
N LEU A 80 -12.02 -2.00 -9.27
CA LEU A 80 -10.90 -1.24 -9.86
C LEU A 80 -11.28 0.22 -10.06
N TYR A 81 -10.37 1.12 -9.64
CA TYR A 81 -10.47 2.56 -9.80
C TYR A 81 -9.27 3.08 -10.60
N ASN A 82 -9.55 3.59 -11.83
CA ASN A 82 -8.50 4.20 -12.64
C ASN A 82 -8.31 5.66 -12.24
N THR A 83 -7.51 5.90 -11.22
CA THR A 83 -7.25 7.22 -10.65
C THR A 83 -5.95 7.23 -9.84
N SER A 84 -5.47 8.41 -9.44
CA SER A 84 -4.40 8.52 -8.45
C SER A 84 -4.92 8.17 -7.04
N ILE A 85 -4.04 7.71 -6.16
CA ILE A 85 -4.44 7.46 -4.76
C ILE A 85 -4.80 8.76 -4.03
N GLN A 86 -4.21 9.89 -4.42
CA GLN A 86 -4.53 11.20 -3.89
C GLN A 86 -5.98 11.57 -4.21
N ASP A 87 -6.36 11.50 -5.50
CA ASP A 87 -7.73 11.80 -5.93
C ASP A 87 -8.73 10.80 -5.33
N PHE A 88 -8.40 9.51 -5.32
CA PHE A 88 -9.23 8.49 -4.68
C PHE A 88 -9.51 8.81 -3.21
N THR A 89 -8.50 9.26 -2.47
CA THR A 89 -8.63 9.64 -1.05
C THR A 89 -9.54 10.84 -0.85
N GLU A 90 -9.56 11.77 -1.82
CA GLU A 90 -10.43 12.94 -1.80
C GLU A 90 -11.87 12.62 -2.21
N TRP A 91 -12.07 11.75 -3.19
CA TRP A 91 -13.40 11.36 -3.67
C TRP A 91 -14.13 10.41 -2.73
N GLU A 92 -13.38 9.58 -2.02
CA GLU A 92 -13.91 8.54 -1.12
C GLU A 92 -13.45 8.73 0.34
N PRO A 93 -13.65 9.92 0.95
CA PRO A 93 -13.09 10.23 2.27
C PRO A 93 -13.66 9.37 3.39
N GLN A 94 -14.83 8.74 3.18
CA GLN A 94 -15.49 7.86 4.15
C GLN A 94 -15.03 6.41 4.07
N LYS A 95 -14.34 6.02 2.98
CA LYS A 95 -13.80 4.66 2.88
C LYS A 95 -12.68 4.44 3.89
N LYS A 96 -12.76 3.32 4.60
CA LYS A 96 -11.77 2.90 5.58
C LYS A 96 -11.46 1.41 5.42
N TYR A 97 -10.18 1.07 5.55
CA TYR A 97 -9.68 -0.26 5.27
C TYR A 97 -9.04 -0.91 6.51
N ASP A 98 -9.23 -2.20 6.65
CA ASP A 98 -8.57 -3.03 7.67
C ASP A 98 -7.14 -3.36 7.25
N LEU A 99 -6.90 -3.47 5.93
CA LEU A 99 -5.58 -3.74 5.36
C LEU A 99 -5.38 -2.92 4.09
N ILE A 100 -4.31 -2.16 4.03
CA ILE A 100 -3.81 -1.51 2.82
C ILE A 100 -2.49 -2.17 2.44
N PHE A 101 -2.28 -2.44 1.16
CA PHE A 101 -1.01 -2.95 0.68
C PHE A 101 -0.59 -2.27 -0.62
N SER A 102 0.72 -2.25 -0.86
CA SER A 102 1.28 -1.59 -2.04
C SER A 102 2.65 -2.17 -2.42
N ASN A 103 2.85 -2.31 -3.71
CA ASN A 103 4.16 -2.42 -4.34
C ASN A 103 4.36 -1.18 -5.21
N PRO A 104 4.64 -0.02 -4.61
CA PRO A 104 4.65 1.23 -5.34
C PRO A 104 5.79 1.26 -6.37
N PRO A 105 5.66 2.04 -7.46
CA PRO A 105 6.79 2.30 -8.34
C PRO A 105 7.93 2.93 -7.55
N TYR A 106 9.17 2.76 -8.01
CA TYR A 106 10.33 3.37 -7.34
C TYR A 106 10.13 4.87 -7.24
N PHE A 107 10.24 5.39 -6.02
CA PHE A 107 10.12 6.82 -5.76
C PHE A 107 11.32 7.54 -6.38
N ILE A 108 11.08 8.35 -7.39
CA ILE A 108 12.12 9.22 -7.95
C ILE A 108 12.23 10.41 -7.02
N ASP A 109 13.28 10.45 -6.21
CA ASP A 109 13.64 11.65 -5.45
C ASP A 109 13.98 12.78 -6.41
N SER A 110 13.01 13.67 -6.67
CA SER A 110 13.13 14.84 -7.55
C SER A 110 14.19 15.86 -7.09
N LEU A 111 14.86 15.61 -5.98
CA LEU A 111 15.87 16.50 -5.40
C LEU A 111 17.30 16.26 -5.91
N LYS A 112 17.55 15.22 -6.73
CA LYS A 112 18.93 14.89 -7.17
C LYS A 112 19.34 15.42 -8.53
N ASN A 113 18.44 16.05 -9.31
CA ASN A 113 18.81 16.55 -10.65
C ASN A 113 18.07 17.85 -11.02
N PRO A 114 18.72 19.05 -10.83
CA PRO A 114 18.08 20.34 -11.16
C PRO A 114 17.66 20.50 -12.62
N ASN A 115 18.22 19.70 -13.53
CA ASN A 115 17.90 19.75 -14.95
C ASN A 115 16.67 18.91 -15.36
N GLN A 116 16.19 18.00 -14.50
CA GLN A 116 14.94 17.26 -14.70
C GLN A 116 13.74 17.96 -14.06
N ALA A 117 13.94 18.92 -13.15
CA ALA A 117 12.88 19.67 -12.51
C ALA A 117 12.02 20.52 -13.48
N LYS A 118 12.47 20.75 -14.71
CA LYS A 118 11.72 21.48 -15.74
C LYS A 118 10.72 20.64 -16.52
N SER A 119 10.76 19.31 -16.43
CA SER A 119 9.79 18.41 -17.07
C SER A 119 8.70 17.91 -16.11
N VAL A 120 8.83 18.15 -14.82
CA VAL A 120 7.92 17.69 -13.75
C VAL A 120 6.87 18.76 -13.38
N ALA A 121 6.40 19.51 -14.36
CA ALA A 121 5.33 20.53 -14.14
C ALA A 121 3.91 19.94 -14.23
N ARG A 122 3.72 18.65 -13.92
CA ARG A 122 2.41 18.05 -13.67
C ARG A 122 2.46 17.32 -12.35
N HIS A 123 1.99 17.96 -11.30
CA HIS A 123 1.98 17.49 -9.91
C HIS A 123 1.12 16.23 -9.64
N SER A 124 0.52 15.62 -10.66
CA SER A 124 -0.35 14.44 -10.54
C SER A 124 0.30 13.10 -10.87
N ASP A 125 1.48 13.08 -11.50
CA ASP A 125 1.99 11.85 -12.12
C ASP A 125 3.04 11.09 -11.27
N THR A 126 3.44 11.61 -10.11
CA THR A 126 4.44 10.94 -9.24
C THR A 126 3.96 10.83 -7.80
N LEU A 127 3.74 9.61 -7.35
CA LEU A 127 3.45 9.32 -5.95
C LEU A 127 4.74 9.43 -5.13
N SER A 128 4.82 10.39 -4.20
CA SER A 128 5.92 10.42 -3.23
C SER A 128 5.66 9.48 -2.05
N GLN A 129 6.71 9.10 -1.32
CA GLN A 129 6.54 8.32 -0.08
C GLN A 129 5.69 9.07 0.96
N GLY A 130 5.83 10.41 1.02
CA GLY A 130 5.05 11.25 1.92
C GLY A 130 3.57 11.21 1.57
N ASP A 131 3.22 11.37 0.28
CA ASP A 131 1.84 11.32 -0.19
C ASP A 131 1.22 9.95 0.05
N LEU A 132 1.97 8.87 -0.24
CA LEU A 132 1.53 7.51 0.07
C LEU A 132 1.18 7.36 1.56
N LEU A 133 2.06 7.79 2.45
CA LEU A 133 1.84 7.71 3.89
C LEU A 133 0.64 8.56 4.35
N LEU A 134 0.45 9.75 3.80
CA LEU A 134 -0.68 10.61 4.12
C LEU A 134 -2.01 9.97 3.66
N CYS A 135 -2.06 9.40 2.46
CA CYS A 135 -3.24 8.68 1.96
C CYS A 135 -3.52 7.44 2.80
N VAL A 136 -2.50 6.65 3.12
CA VAL A 136 -2.62 5.47 4.00
C VAL A 136 -3.18 5.86 5.37
N GLY A 137 -2.65 6.92 6.00
CA GLY A 137 -3.15 7.39 7.29
C GLY A 137 -4.60 7.87 7.26
N LYS A 138 -5.04 8.47 6.13
CA LYS A 138 -6.45 8.88 5.95
C LYS A 138 -7.38 7.69 5.71
N LEU A 139 -6.90 6.61 5.10
CA LEU A 139 -7.73 5.49 4.64
C LEU A 139 -7.71 4.29 5.58
N LEU A 140 -6.77 4.17 6.51
CA LEU A 140 -6.76 3.08 7.49
C LEU A 140 -7.82 3.29 8.58
N LYS A 141 -8.41 2.16 9.02
CA LYS A 141 -9.16 2.09 10.27
C LYS A 141 -8.19 2.10 11.46
N PRO A 142 -8.60 2.54 12.65
CA PRO A 142 -7.88 2.27 13.89
C PRO A 142 -7.61 0.76 14.04
N GLY A 143 -6.36 0.36 14.31
CA GLY A 143 -5.93 -1.04 14.32
C GLY A 143 -5.70 -1.65 12.93
N GLY A 144 -5.96 -0.90 11.86
CA GLY A 144 -5.71 -1.33 10.49
C GLY A 144 -4.22 -1.47 10.18
N LYS A 145 -3.89 -2.27 9.17
CA LYS A 145 -2.51 -2.59 8.78
C LYS A 145 -2.14 -2.00 7.44
N PHE A 146 -0.89 -1.61 7.30
CA PHE A 146 -0.27 -1.24 6.02
C PHE A 146 0.89 -2.16 5.71
N ALA A 147 0.84 -2.86 4.58
CA ALA A 147 1.89 -3.75 4.11
C ALA A 147 2.52 -3.20 2.82
N VAL A 148 3.86 -3.15 2.74
CA VAL A 148 4.57 -2.60 1.59
C VAL A 148 5.85 -3.36 1.30
N VAL A 149 6.21 -3.46 0.02
CA VAL A 149 7.51 -3.94 -0.42
C VAL A 149 8.29 -2.81 -1.08
N LEU A 150 9.53 -2.61 -0.66
CA LEU A 150 10.42 -1.57 -1.18
C LEU A 150 11.85 -2.09 -1.35
N PRO A 151 12.65 -1.51 -2.27
CA PRO A 151 14.09 -1.64 -2.22
C PRO A 151 14.66 -1.22 -0.87
N LYS A 152 15.82 -1.76 -0.49
CA LYS A 152 16.44 -1.50 0.82
C LYS A 152 16.50 0.00 1.17
N THR A 153 17.02 0.81 0.26
CA THR A 153 17.23 2.26 0.49
C THR A 153 15.92 2.98 0.76
N GLU A 154 14.90 2.73 -0.10
CA GLU A 154 13.58 3.33 0.01
C GLU A 154 12.83 2.83 1.25
N GLY A 155 13.05 1.56 1.62
CA GLY A 155 12.48 1.00 2.85
C GLY A 155 13.07 1.63 4.11
N GLU A 156 14.38 1.86 4.16
CA GLU A 156 15.02 2.58 5.27
C GLU A 156 14.58 4.04 5.34
N GLU A 157 14.34 4.68 4.20
CA GLU A 157 13.81 6.03 4.15
C GLU A 157 12.35 6.09 4.62
N LEU A 158 11.51 5.14 4.20
CA LEU A 158 10.13 5.06 4.66
C LEU A 158 10.04 4.94 6.19
N LEU A 159 10.87 4.11 6.80
CA LEU A 159 10.92 3.96 8.27
C LEU A 159 11.25 5.29 8.95
N ARG A 160 12.22 6.05 8.43
CA ARG A 160 12.56 7.38 8.96
C ARG A 160 11.43 8.40 8.79
N LYS A 161 10.75 8.38 7.62
CA LYS A 161 9.61 9.27 7.35
C LYS A 161 8.42 8.98 8.25
N ILE A 162 8.14 7.70 8.51
CA ILE A 162 7.07 7.32 9.45
C ILE A 162 7.36 7.85 10.83
N ASP A 163 8.58 7.68 11.33
CA ASP A 163 8.99 8.19 12.63
C ASP A 163 8.83 9.73 12.72
N PHE A 164 9.24 10.44 11.69
CA PHE A 164 9.09 11.88 11.61
C PHE A 164 7.63 12.34 11.52
N LEU A 165 6.83 11.77 10.60
CA LEU A 165 5.48 12.26 10.31
C LEU A 165 4.46 11.87 11.39
N PHE A 166 4.61 10.69 11.99
CA PHE A 166 3.62 10.13 12.89
C PHE A 166 4.04 10.15 14.35
N ASN A 167 5.35 10.17 14.66
CA ASN A 167 5.83 10.12 16.04
C ASN A 167 6.34 11.49 16.56
N SER A 168 6.53 12.47 15.66
CA SER A 168 7.00 13.81 16.01
C SER A 168 5.89 14.85 16.16
N ALA A 169 4.63 14.49 15.99
CA ALA A 169 3.51 15.43 16.03
C ALA A 169 3.30 16.01 17.45
N ILE A 170 3.82 17.19 17.64
CA ILE A 170 3.57 18.02 18.82
C ILE A 170 2.15 18.55 18.73
N GLY A 171 1.24 17.97 19.50
CA GLY A 171 -0.07 18.51 19.80
C GLY A 171 -1.22 18.09 18.89
N LYS A 172 -2.20 17.43 19.50
CA LYS A 172 -3.55 17.06 19.06
C LYS A 172 -3.67 15.90 18.08
N GLN A 173 -4.21 14.80 18.61
CA GLN A 173 -4.63 13.58 17.96
C GLN A 173 -3.50 12.90 17.17
N ILE A 174 -2.64 12.19 17.91
CA ILE A 174 -1.48 11.49 17.37
C ILE A 174 -1.98 10.19 16.73
N CYS A 175 -1.99 10.17 15.39
CA CYS A 175 -2.10 8.94 14.63
C CYS A 175 -0.70 8.34 14.52
N VAL A 176 -0.51 7.11 14.94
CA VAL A 176 0.80 6.44 14.93
C VAL A 176 0.77 5.26 13.98
N LEU A 177 1.66 5.26 12.97
CA LEU A 177 2.01 4.06 12.22
C LEU A 177 3.22 3.42 12.90
N SER A 178 3.04 2.26 13.52
CA SER A 178 4.12 1.53 14.17
C SER A 178 4.54 0.30 13.38
N ALA A 179 5.84 0.12 13.16
CA ALA A 179 6.35 -1.07 12.49
C ALA A 179 6.10 -2.33 13.34
N LYS A 180 5.39 -3.30 12.78
CA LYS A 180 5.12 -4.59 13.42
C LYS A 180 6.05 -5.68 12.95
N ARG A 181 6.30 -5.73 11.65
CA ARG A 181 7.20 -6.71 11.05
C ARG A 181 8.03 -6.08 9.95
N VAL A 182 9.31 -6.42 9.92
CA VAL A 182 10.23 -6.05 8.83
C VAL A 182 11.00 -7.29 8.41
N CYS A 183 10.75 -7.76 7.20
CA CYS A 183 11.48 -8.87 6.60
C CYS A 183 12.50 -8.36 5.58
N LYS A 184 13.77 -8.68 5.80
CA LYS A 184 14.90 -8.30 4.93
C LYS A 184 15.16 -9.43 3.93
N VAL A 185 14.74 -9.23 2.67
CA VAL A 185 14.85 -10.24 1.63
C VAL A 185 16.24 -10.24 0.99
N LYS A 186 16.92 -11.36 1.06
CA LYS A 186 18.24 -11.61 0.45
C LYS A 186 18.10 -12.56 -0.73
N THR A 187 18.88 -12.37 -1.78
CA THR A 187 18.95 -13.34 -2.89
C THR A 187 19.75 -14.60 -2.53
N THR A 188 20.68 -14.47 -1.59
CA THR A 188 21.43 -15.57 -0.96
C THR A 188 21.81 -15.15 0.45
N GLU A 189 22.08 -16.10 1.34
CA GLU A 189 22.45 -15.82 2.75
C GLU A 189 23.63 -14.84 2.90
N ARG A 190 24.60 -14.92 1.98
CA ARG A 190 25.83 -14.13 2.03
C ARG A 190 25.69 -12.72 1.48
N LYS A 191 24.57 -12.39 0.78
CA LYS A 191 24.37 -11.08 0.18
C LYS A 191 23.60 -10.15 1.11
N GLU A 192 23.85 -8.85 0.95
CA GLU A 192 23.03 -7.82 1.60
C GLU A 192 21.57 -7.90 1.13
N PRO A 193 20.61 -7.54 2.00
CA PRO A 193 19.20 -7.47 1.62
C PRO A 193 19.00 -6.50 0.46
N LYS A 194 18.17 -6.89 -0.50
CA LYS A 194 17.81 -6.05 -1.64
C LYS A 194 16.42 -5.44 -1.52
N ARG A 195 15.54 -6.08 -0.75
CA ARG A 195 14.14 -5.68 -0.55
C ARG A 195 13.77 -5.78 0.92
N TYR A 196 12.88 -4.91 1.34
CA TYR A 196 12.23 -4.96 2.64
C TYR A 196 10.73 -5.18 2.41
N LEU A 197 10.18 -6.21 3.05
CA LEU A 197 8.75 -6.37 3.24
C LEU A 197 8.45 -5.81 4.62
N MET A 198 7.56 -4.84 4.69
CA MET A 198 7.28 -4.12 5.93
C MET A 198 5.78 -4.11 6.19
N GLU A 199 5.41 -4.28 7.43
CA GLU A 199 4.04 -4.20 7.91
C GLU A 199 3.97 -3.26 9.10
N PHE A 200 3.03 -2.34 9.03
CA PHE A 200 2.77 -1.32 10.04
C PHE A 200 1.34 -1.46 10.55
N GLU A 201 1.10 -1.07 11.79
CA GLU A 201 -0.22 -0.96 12.38
C GLU A 201 -0.52 0.50 12.69
N TYR A 202 -1.75 0.91 12.36
CA TYR A 202 -2.24 2.25 12.57
C TYR A 202 -2.99 2.34 13.89
N ASN A 203 -2.45 3.10 14.83
CA ASN A 203 -3.06 3.33 16.13
C ASN A 203 -3.40 4.81 16.29
N VAL A 204 -4.58 5.09 16.82
CA VAL A 204 -4.95 6.41 17.29
C VAL A 204 -4.52 6.50 18.74
N ALA A 205 -3.57 7.36 19.06
CA ALA A 205 -3.20 7.59 20.45
C ALA A 205 -4.38 8.28 21.15
N THR A 206 -4.98 7.59 22.11
CA THR A 206 -5.86 8.24 23.09
C THR A 206 -5.02 9.17 23.95
N GLU A 207 -5.47 10.41 24.14
CA GLU A 207 -4.89 11.30 25.14
C GLU A 207 -4.78 10.53 26.46
N ARG A 208 -3.56 10.44 27.01
CA ARG A 208 -3.43 10.02 28.40
C ARG A 208 -4.06 11.13 29.23
N GLU A 209 -5.19 10.85 29.83
CA GLU A 209 -5.72 11.66 30.91
C GLU A 209 -4.62 11.77 31.99
N ASN A 210 -4.11 12.96 32.18
CA ASN A 210 -3.23 13.30 33.31
C ASN A 210 -4.05 13.58 34.54
#